data_16d14836185b4372c361eea8fbb4f946
#
_entry.id   16d14836185b4372c361eea8fbb4f946
#
_cell.length_a   1.000
_cell.length_b   1.000
_cell.length_c   1.000
_cell.angle_alpha   90.00
_cell.angle_beta   90.00
_cell.angle_gamma   90.00
#
_symmetry.space_group_name_H-M   'P 1'
#
loop_
_entity.id
_entity.type
_entity.pdbx_description
1 polymer ?
#
loop_
_entity_poly.entity_id
_entity_poly.type
_entity_poly.pdbx_seq_one_letter_code
_entity_poly.pdbx_strand_id
1 'polypeptide(L)'
;MVTFNNPTLLILALLLVPGFFLVNKLVSRFQNSAISAFGNRQTLSRFSRFIPKTTTALVISLALAVLSIAAAEPTLQSSEDGNARTLNAIIVMDVSRSMLAEDGPGGKSRLETGITAVEKLLEAYPDGRFGLVLYTNVAVASSPTFDHEALRFILGDIRENYKVRGEGSDPITALSETGKMIEELPYTVDTVFLIGDGGKSLSAAEFQPPLDSVMKKLRDKHVHLVAAGVGGLVPAAIPVYAEDGVLVGYHHYQGIAVYTALDEIPLKRFAEETGGTYLRLTDTNALVQISRS
;
A
#
# COMPACT_ATOMS: atom_id res chain seq x y z
N MET A 1 5.79 -10.16 -18.82
CA MET A 1 4.85 -10.36 -19.94
C MET A 1 4.00 -9.11 -20.07
N VAL A 2 3.75 -8.60 -21.31
CA VAL A 2 2.84 -7.45 -21.48
C VAL A 2 1.42 -8.00 -21.56
N THR A 3 0.55 -7.58 -20.65
CA THR A 3 -0.90 -7.87 -20.70
C THR A 3 -1.66 -6.59 -20.97
N PHE A 4 -2.86 -6.70 -21.50
CA PHE A 4 -3.71 -5.56 -21.83
C PHE A 4 -5.04 -5.70 -21.07
N ASN A 5 -5.45 -4.67 -20.33
CA ASN A 5 -6.73 -4.68 -19.62
C ASN A 5 -7.92 -4.72 -20.57
N ASN A 6 -7.79 -4.06 -21.73
CA ASN A 6 -8.84 -3.98 -22.73
C ASN A 6 -8.36 -4.47 -24.12
N PRO A 7 -8.11 -5.80 -24.33
CA PRO A 7 -7.57 -6.33 -25.57
C PRO A 7 -8.49 -6.13 -26.78
N THR A 8 -9.79 -5.92 -26.57
CA THR A 8 -10.75 -5.63 -27.65
C THR A 8 -10.46 -4.32 -28.39
N LEU A 9 -9.84 -3.33 -27.71
CA LEU A 9 -9.43 -2.07 -28.33
C LEU A 9 -8.28 -2.24 -29.32
N LEU A 10 -7.45 -3.26 -29.17
CA LEU A 10 -6.41 -3.61 -30.15
C LEU A 10 -7.02 -4.18 -31.43
N ILE A 11 -8.10 -4.96 -31.32
CA ILE A 11 -8.84 -5.46 -32.48
C ILE A 11 -9.47 -4.29 -33.25
N LEU A 12 -10.00 -3.31 -32.53
CA LEU A 12 -10.54 -2.08 -33.12
C LEU A 12 -9.48 -1.32 -33.92
N ALA A 13 -8.26 -1.20 -33.39
CA ALA A 13 -7.12 -0.61 -34.09
C ALA A 13 -6.76 -1.34 -35.39
N LEU A 14 -6.78 -2.67 -35.34
CA LEU A 14 -6.51 -3.53 -36.49
C LEU A 14 -7.51 -3.32 -37.65
N LEU A 15 -8.75 -2.94 -37.34
CA LEU A 15 -9.81 -2.65 -38.31
C LEU A 15 -9.83 -1.19 -38.78
N LEU A 16 -9.64 -0.24 -37.87
CA LEU A 16 -9.72 1.20 -38.15
C LEU A 16 -8.57 1.69 -39.02
N VAL A 17 -7.34 1.21 -38.79
CA VAL A 17 -6.16 1.65 -39.55
C VAL A 17 -6.25 1.28 -41.04
N PRO A 18 -6.48 0.01 -41.42
CA PRO A 18 -6.65 -0.35 -42.83
C PRO A 18 -7.95 0.21 -43.43
N GLY A 19 -9.03 0.31 -42.65
CA GLY A 19 -10.30 0.92 -43.08
C GLY A 19 -10.12 2.38 -43.46
N PHE A 20 -9.42 3.17 -42.63
CA PHE A 20 -9.10 4.57 -42.93
C PHE A 20 -8.26 4.69 -44.22
N PHE A 21 -7.29 3.79 -44.41
CA PHE A 21 -6.46 3.79 -45.58
C PHE A 21 -7.26 3.44 -46.86
N LEU A 22 -8.19 2.51 -46.77
CA LEU A 22 -9.09 2.12 -47.85
C LEU A 22 -10.03 3.26 -48.25
N VAL A 23 -10.66 3.92 -47.25
CA VAL A 23 -11.54 5.08 -47.47
C VAL A 23 -10.76 6.23 -48.12
N ASN A 24 -9.57 6.53 -47.64
CA ASN A 24 -8.73 7.57 -48.23
C ASN A 24 -8.33 7.29 -49.69
N LYS A 25 -8.05 6.00 -50.03
CA LYS A 25 -7.78 5.56 -51.37
C LYS A 25 -9.02 5.67 -52.27
N LEU A 26 -10.22 5.33 -51.79
CA LEU A 26 -11.46 5.47 -52.51
C LEU A 26 -11.80 6.95 -52.78
N VAL A 27 -11.73 7.80 -51.72
CA VAL A 27 -11.96 9.25 -51.84
C VAL A 27 -11.02 9.89 -52.86
N SER A 28 -9.72 9.50 -52.86
CA SER A 28 -8.75 10.02 -53.82
C SER A 28 -9.06 9.59 -55.28
N ARG A 29 -9.58 8.36 -55.48
CA ARG A 29 -10.06 7.92 -56.78
C ARG A 29 -11.26 8.72 -57.28
N PHE A 30 -12.29 8.91 -56.45
CA PHE A 30 -13.45 9.73 -56.76
C PHE A 30 -13.08 11.18 -57.07
N GLN A 31 -12.20 11.80 -56.27
CA GLN A 31 -11.72 13.15 -56.52
C GLN A 31 -10.96 13.26 -57.85
N ASN A 32 -10.12 12.31 -58.19
CA ASN A 32 -9.39 12.32 -59.47
C ASN A 32 -10.37 12.15 -60.66
N SER A 33 -11.41 11.33 -60.54
CA SER A 33 -12.45 11.17 -61.57
C SER A 33 -13.32 12.45 -61.70
N ALA A 34 -13.68 13.10 -60.62
CA ALA A 34 -14.42 14.37 -60.64
C ALA A 34 -13.58 15.51 -61.25
N ILE A 35 -12.28 15.58 -60.90
CA ILE A 35 -11.36 16.57 -61.48
C ILE A 35 -11.20 16.38 -63.00
N SER A 36 -11.18 15.16 -63.51
CA SER A 36 -11.11 14.89 -64.93
C SER A 36 -12.37 15.22 -65.72
N ALA A 37 -13.55 15.24 -65.02
CA ALA A 37 -14.85 15.52 -65.62
C ALA A 37 -15.18 17.04 -65.69
N PHE A 38 -14.65 17.85 -64.75
CA PHE A 38 -15.10 19.26 -64.55
C PHE A 38 -14.05 20.34 -64.82
N GLY A 39 -12.81 20.05 -65.19
CA GLY A 39 -11.88 21.13 -65.30
C GLY A 39 -10.49 20.92 -65.84
N ASN A 40 -9.87 22.02 -66.23
CA ASN A 40 -8.49 22.05 -66.66
C ASN A 40 -7.54 21.80 -65.48
N ARG A 41 -6.73 20.76 -65.57
CA ARG A 41 -5.78 20.28 -64.54
C ARG A 41 -4.85 21.36 -63.98
N GLN A 42 -4.56 22.40 -64.75
CA GLN A 42 -3.64 23.46 -64.34
C GLN A 42 -4.20 24.45 -63.30
N THR A 43 -5.51 24.70 -63.34
CA THR A 43 -6.15 25.68 -62.39
C THR A 43 -6.37 25.02 -61.02
N LEU A 44 -6.69 23.77 -60.95
CA LEU A 44 -6.97 23.04 -59.70
C LEU A 44 -5.70 22.64 -58.96
N SER A 45 -4.56 22.46 -59.66
CA SER A 45 -3.27 22.17 -59.02
C SER A 45 -2.71 23.32 -58.17
N ARG A 46 -3.12 24.54 -58.40
CA ARG A 46 -2.77 25.70 -57.56
C ARG A 46 -3.45 25.72 -56.18
N PHE A 47 -4.65 25.12 -56.08
CA PHE A 47 -5.42 25.03 -54.82
C PHE A 47 -5.09 23.79 -53.99
N SER A 48 -4.50 22.77 -54.57
CA SER A 48 -4.23 21.50 -53.89
C SER A 48 -2.79 21.35 -53.34
N ARG A 49 -2.03 22.44 -53.22
CA ARG A 49 -0.64 22.40 -52.73
C ARG A 49 -0.46 22.24 -51.23
N PHE A 50 -1.52 21.86 -50.49
CA PHE A 50 -1.42 21.58 -49.07
C PHE A 50 -1.31 20.08 -48.83
N ILE A 51 -0.13 19.64 -48.44
CA ILE A 51 0.27 18.35 -47.87
C ILE A 51 -0.10 17.10 -48.74
N PRO A 52 0.87 16.30 -49.14
CA PRO A 52 0.57 15.08 -49.89
C PRO A 52 -0.40 14.22 -49.06
N LYS A 53 -1.56 13.94 -49.64
CA LYS A 53 -2.68 13.20 -49.03
C LYS A 53 -2.24 11.87 -48.39
N THR A 54 -1.19 11.26 -48.93
CA THR A 54 -0.57 10.03 -48.40
C THR A 54 0.15 10.25 -47.09
N THR A 55 0.88 11.37 -46.90
CA THR A 55 1.59 11.65 -45.65
C THR A 55 0.60 11.98 -44.52
N THR A 56 -0.45 12.75 -44.80
CA THR A 56 -1.51 13.04 -43.83
C THR A 56 -2.23 11.77 -43.39
N ALA A 57 -2.57 10.88 -44.36
CA ALA A 57 -3.20 9.59 -44.05
C ALA A 57 -2.29 8.71 -43.17
N LEU A 58 -1.00 8.71 -43.45
CA LEU A 58 -0.01 7.94 -42.68
C LEU A 58 0.11 8.46 -41.24
N VAL A 59 0.19 9.77 -41.06
CA VAL A 59 0.26 10.40 -39.72
C VAL A 59 -1.00 10.12 -38.91
N ILE A 60 -2.20 10.26 -39.51
CA ILE A 60 -3.46 9.98 -38.82
C ILE A 60 -3.58 8.49 -38.44
N SER A 61 -3.19 7.58 -39.38
CA SER A 61 -3.21 6.13 -39.09
C SER A 61 -2.25 5.78 -37.94
N LEU A 62 -1.06 6.39 -37.92
CA LEU A 62 -0.10 6.17 -36.84
C LEU A 62 -0.63 6.73 -35.50
N ALA A 63 -1.21 7.91 -35.51
CA ALA A 63 -1.82 8.52 -34.32
C ALA A 63 -2.96 7.64 -33.76
N LEU A 64 -3.84 7.10 -34.62
CA LEU A 64 -4.90 6.19 -34.23
C LEU A 64 -4.35 4.87 -33.65
N ALA A 65 -3.28 4.33 -34.21
CA ALA A 65 -2.63 3.12 -33.68
C ALA A 65 -2.04 3.36 -32.29
N VAL A 66 -1.33 4.47 -32.08
CA VAL A 66 -0.77 4.84 -30.78
C VAL A 66 -1.88 5.08 -29.75
N LEU A 67 -2.94 5.79 -30.13
CA LEU A 67 -4.09 6.04 -29.27
C LEU A 67 -4.80 4.73 -28.84
N SER A 68 -4.93 3.77 -29.76
CA SER A 68 -5.53 2.48 -29.48
C SER A 68 -4.68 1.61 -28.55
N ILE A 69 -3.33 1.68 -28.70
CA ILE A 69 -2.40 1.01 -27.78
C ILE A 69 -2.49 1.65 -26.38
N ALA A 70 -2.53 2.98 -26.32
CA ALA A 70 -2.67 3.69 -25.05
C ALA A 70 -4.02 3.37 -24.37
N ALA A 71 -5.13 3.34 -25.12
CA ALA A 71 -6.44 2.99 -24.60
C ALA A 71 -6.59 1.51 -24.20
N ALA A 72 -5.75 0.63 -24.73
CA ALA A 72 -5.72 -0.79 -24.34
C ALA A 72 -5.07 -1.00 -22.94
N GLU A 73 -4.54 0.06 -22.33
CA GLU A 73 -3.93 0.04 -20.99
C GLU A 73 -2.90 -1.11 -20.86
N PRO A 74 -1.75 -1.02 -21.54
CA PRO A 74 -0.72 -2.04 -21.43
C PRO A 74 -0.17 -2.06 -20.00
N THR A 75 -0.28 -3.20 -19.33
CA THR A 75 0.33 -3.45 -18.04
C THR A 75 1.54 -4.38 -18.23
N LEU A 76 2.68 -3.96 -17.69
CA LEU A 76 3.85 -4.83 -17.60
C LEU A 76 3.63 -5.74 -16.39
N GLN A 77 3.16 -6.96 -16.62
CA GLN A 77 3.35 -7.99 -15.62
C GLN A 77 4.83 -8.35 -15.59
N SER A 78 5.54 -7.95 -14.53
CA SER A 78 6.80 -8.60 -14.20
C SER A 78 6.53 -10.11 -14.18
N SER A 79 7.23 -10.87 -14.98
CA SER A 79 7.22 -12.32 -14.84
C SER A 79 7.65 -12.59 -13.40
N GLU A 80 6.73 -13.11 -12.60
CA GLU A 80 7.09 -13.74 -11.33
C GLU A 80 8.10 -14.83 -11.71
N ASP A 81 9.38 -14.53 -11.56
CA ASP A 81 10.38 -15.57 -11.36
C ASP A 81 9.89 -16.33 -10.13
N GLY A 82 9.53 -17.58 -10.32
CA GLY A 82 8.67 -18.40 -9.46
C GLY A 82 9.18 -18.67 -8.05
N ASN A 83 9.72 -17.67 -7.33
CA ASN A 83 10.10 -17.75 -5.93
C ASN A 83 10.04 -16.42 -5.16
N ALA A 84 9.73 -15.29 -5.77
CA ALA A 84 9.44 -14.08 -5.03
C ALA A 84 7.93 -14.05 -4.71
N ARG A 85 7.54 -14.54 -3.54
CA ARG A 85 6.17 -14.33 -3.03
C ARG A 85 5.98 -12.83 -2.89
N THR A 86 5.13 -12.24 -3.72
CA THR A 86 4.64 -10.88 -3.50
C THR A 86 3.75 -10.91 -2.25
N LEU A 87 4.06 -10.10 -1.27
CA LEU A 87 3.28 -9.99 -0.04
C LEU A 87 2.41 -8.73 -0.11
N ASN A 88 1.10 -8.90 -0.04
CA ASN A 88 0.16 -7.79 0.18
C ASN A 88 -0.18 -7.73 1.65
N ALA A 89 0.34 -6.75 2.38
CA ALA A 89 0.15 -6.70 3.82
C ALA A 89 -0.25 -5.30 4.31
N ILE A 90 -0.89 -5.26 5.47
CA ILE A 90 -1.13 -4.01 6.20
C ILE A 90 -0.41 -4.10 7.55
N ILE A 91 0.39 -3.10 7.84
CA ILE A 91 1.12 -2.95 9.08
C ILE A 91 0.30 -2.04 9.98
N VAL A 92 -0.13 -2.55 11.12
CA VAL A 92 -0.89 -1.84 12.15
C VAL A 92 0.04 -1.67 13.35
N MET A 93 0.55 -0.45 13.57
CA MET A 93 1.60 -0.22 14.55
C MET A 93 1.16 0.76 15.62
N ASP A 94 1.34 0.34 16.88
CA ASP A 94 1.16 1.19 18.04
C ASP A 94 2.25 2.26 18.08
N VAL A 95 1.83 3.50 18.16
CA VAL A 95 2.70 4.67 18.34
C VAL A 95 2.32 5.44 19.58
N SER A 96 1.75 4.77 20.58
CA SER A 96 1.43 5.35 21.87
C SER A 96 2.68 5.60 22.72
N ARG A 97 2.51 6.36 23.78
CA ARG A 97 3.62 6.77 24.65
C ARG A 97 4.35 5.60 25.31
N SER A 98 3.65 4.49 25.59
CA SER A 98 4.25 3.28 26.16
C SER A 98 5.30 2.65 25.25
N MET A 99 5.17 2.86 23.92
CA MET A 99 6.14 2.39 22.93
C MET A 99 7.51 3.10 23.00
N LEU A 100 7.63 4.17 23.79
CA LEU A 100 8.91 4.82 24.07
C LEU A 100 9.73 4.12 25.17
N ALA A 101 9.14 3.17 25.93
CA ALA A 101 9.90 2.40 26.91
C ALA A 101 11.07 1.68 26.26
N GLU A 102 12.26 1.75 26.91
CA GLU A 102 13.54 1.24 26.37
C GLU A 102 13.84 -0.16 26.91
N ASP A 103 12.89 -1.06 26.78
CA ASP A 103 12.97 -2.46 27.18
C ASP A 103 12.93 -3.43 25.99
N GLY A 104 13.11 -2.91 24.78
CA GLY A 104 13.27 -3.69 23.56
C GLY A 104 14.65 -4.33 23.42
N PRO A 105 14.86 -5.19 22.42
CA PRO A 105 16.14 -5.85 22.17
C PRO A 105 17.30 -4.85 22.01
N GLY A 106 18.36 -5.06 22.79
CA GLY A 106 19.54 -4.18 22.78
C GLY A 106 19.33 -2.83 23.47
N GLY A 107 18.31 -2.70 24.32
CA GLY A 107 18.01 -1.44 25.04
C GLY A 107 17.37 -0.38 24.15
N LYS A 108 16.87 -0.76 22.98
CA LYS A 108 16.09 0.13 22.10
C LYS A 108 14.69 0.33 22.66
N SER A 109 14.06 1.44 22.26
CA SER A 109 12.64 1.62 22.54
C SER A 109 11.80 0.56 21.80
N ARG A 110 10.62 0.27 22.30
CA ARG A 110 9.64 -0.61 21.63
C ARG A 110 9.32 -0.08 20.24
N LEU A 111 9.13 1.24 20.11
CA LEU A 111 8.86 1.91 18.84
C LEU A 111 9.99 1.67 17.84
N GLU A 112 11.24 1.92 18.22
CA GLU A 112 12.41 1.69 17.36
C GLU A 112 12.55 0.22 16.95
N THR A 113 12.23 -0.69 17.86
CA THR A 113 12.22 -2.14 17.59
C THR A 113 11.15 -2.48 16.54
N GLY A 114 9.93 -1.94 16.68
CA GLY A 114 8.83 -2.11 15.74
C GLY A 114 9.17 -1.55 14.36
N ILE A 115 9.65 -0.30 14.29
CA ILE A 115 10.07 0.34 13.03
C ILE A 115 11.16 -0.48 12.33
N THR A 116 12.20 -0.89 13.06
CA THR A 116 13.29 -1.69 12.48
C THR A 116 12.77 -3.03 11.92
N ALA A 117 11.81 -3.66 12.59
CA ALA A 117 11.23 -4.91 12.10
C ALA A 117 10.40 -4.69 10.82
N VAL A 118 9.67 -3.58 10.73
CA VAL A 118 8.93 -3.20 9.52
C VAL A 118 9.89 -2.90 8.36
N GLU A 119 10.97 -2.13 8.60
CA GLU A 119 11.98 -1.83 7.58
C GLU A 119 12.58 -3.10 6.99
N LYS A 120 12.90 -4.08 7.83
CA LYS A 120 13.39 -5.41 7.37
C LYS A 120 12.34 -6.19 6.59
N LEU A 121 11.06 -6.06 6.94
CA LEU A 121 9.98 -6.67 6.17
C LEU A 121 9.87 -6.03 4.78
N LEU A 122 9.96 -4.70 4.67
CA LEU A 122 9.97 -3.99 3.39
C LEU A 122 11.19 -4.38 2.53
N GLU A 123 12.36 -4.57 3.14
CA GLU A 123 13.57 -5.03 2.44
C GLU A 123 13.45 -6.47 1.93
N ALA A 124 12.78 -7.34 2.69
CA ALA A 124 12.62 -8.75 2.35
C ALA A 124 11.62 -8.98 1.20
N TYR A 125 10.72 -8.01 0.96
CA TYR A 125 9.67 -8.06 -0.07
C TYR A 125 9.67 -6.79 -0.92
N PRO A 126 10.70 -6.57 -1.76
CA PRO A 126 10.85 -5.34 -2.55
C PRO A 126 9.68 -5.09 -3.52
N ASP A 127 9.04 -6.15 -3.99
CA ASP A 127 7.86 -6.09 -4.86
C ASP A 127 6.55 -6.24 -4.07
N GLY A 128 6.61 -6.22 -2.74
CA GLY A 128 5.46 -6.30 -1.84
C GLY A 128 4.64 -5.02 -1.83
N ARG A 129 3.35 -5.13 -1.55
CA ARG A 129 2.46 -3.99 -1.36
C ARG A 129 2.12 -3.87 0.12
N PHE A 130 2.46 -2.74 0.71
CA PHE A 130 2.26 -2.51 2.15
C PHE A 130 1.41 -1.30 2.44
N GLY A 131 0.38 -1.47 3.28
CA GLY A 131 -0.35 -0.40 3.94
C GLY A 131 0.21 -0.14 5.33
N LEU A 132 -0.01 1.06 5.84
CA LEU A 132 0.43 1.45 7.18
C LEU A 132 -0.73 2.08 7.94
N VAL A 133 -1.05 1.54 9.11
CA VAL A 133 -2.01 2.06 10.06
C VAL A 133 -1.28 2.34 11.36
N LEU A 134 -1.14 3.60 11.71
CA LEU A 134 -0.52 4.06 12.95
C LEU A 134 -1.62 4.39 13.95
N TYR A 135 -1.51 3.92 15.17
CA TYR A 135 -2.55 4.15 16.14
C TYR A 135 -2.05 4.55 17.54
N THR A 136 -2.90 5.33 18.18
CA THR A 136 -2.95 5.60 19.62
C THR A 136 -4.39 5.32 20.06
N ASN A 137 -5.10 6.29 20.61
CA ASN A 137 -6.58 6.27 20.76
C ASN A 137 -7.32 6.62 19.46
N VAL A 138 -6.60 7.06 18.43
CA VAL A 138 -7.07 7.28 17.06
C VAL A 138 -6.13 6.57 16.09
N ALA A 139 -6.66 6.16 14.94
CA ALA A 139 -5.90 5.52 13.89
C ALA A 139 -5.74 6.46 12.69
N VAL A 140 -4.52 6.50 12.13
CA VAL A 140 -4.21 7.18 10.87
C VAL A 140 -3.77 6.12 9.88
N ALA A 141 -4.47 6.02 8.76
CA ALA A 141 -4.28 4.98 7.78
C ALA A 141 -3.70 5.52 6.47
N SER A 142 -2.75 4.78 5.90
CA SER A 142 -2.22 4.96 4.55
C SER A 142 -2.53 3.72 3.74
N SER A 143 -3.16 3.90 2.57
CA SER A 143 -3.52 2.79 1.68
C SER A 143 -2.29 2.02 1.22
N PRO A 144 -2.42 0.69 0.98
CA PRO A 144 -1.31 -0.12 0.53
C PRO A 144 -0.70 0.37 -0.78
N THR A 145 0.62 0.49 -0.79
CA THR A 145 1.42 1.01 -1.89
C THR A 145 2.65 0.12 -2.16
N PHE A 146 3.20 0.19 -3.36
CA PHE A 146 4.52 -0.33 -3.72
C PHE A 146 5.66 0.68 -3.44
N ASP A 147 5.29 1.91 -3.09
CA ASP A 147 6.26 2.95 -2.76
C ASP A 147 6.76 2.77 -1.32
N HIS A 148 7.78 1.93 -1.16
CA HIS A 148 8.39 1.67 0.14
C HIS A 148 9.16 2.88 0.67
N GLU A 149 9.63 3.78 -0.19
CA GLU A 149 10.32 4.99 0.24
C GLU A 149 9.36 5.95 0.95
N ALA A 150 8.12 6.07 0.46
CA ALA A 150 7.08 6.83 1.15
C ALA A 150 6.79 6.24 2.54
N LEU A 151 6.74 4.91 2.67
CA LEU A 151 6.54 4.26 3.97
C LEU A 151 7.74 4.48 4.91
N ARG A 152 8.98 4.36 4.40
CA ARG A 152 10.20 4.64 5.18
C ARG A 152 10.26 6.10 5.62
N PHE A 153 9.82 7.03 4.78
CA PHE A 153 9.74 8.44 5.15
C PHE A 153 8.79 8.66 6.33
N ILE A 154 7.60 8.04 6.31
CA ILE A 154 6.64 8.13 7.43
C ILE A 154 7.24 7.52 8.70
N LEU A 155 7.86 6.33 8.60
CA LEU A 155 8.49 5.65 9.74
C LEU A 155 9.67 6.45 10.28
N GLY A 156 10.46 7.09 9.41
CA GLY A 156 11.57 7.98 9.77
C GLY A 156 11.10 9.23 10.51
N ASP A 157 10.02 9.86 10.03
CA ASP A 157 9.42 11.02 10.72
C ASP A 157 8.93 10.66 12.13
N ILE A 158 8.32 9.48 12.29
CA ILE A 158 7.90 8.98 13.60
C ILE A 158 9.11 8.75 14.52
N ARG A 159 10.19 8.18 13.99
CA ARG A 159 11.43 7.92 14.73
C ARG A 159 12.10 9.23 15.23
N GLU A 160 12.17 10.23 14.36
CA GLU A 160 12.92 11.47 14.61
C GLU A 160 12.07 12.53 15.32
N ASN A 161 10.80 12.65 14.92
CA ASN A 161 9.92 13.73 15.35
C ASN A 161 8.75 13.21 16.19
N TYR A 162 8.97 12.14 16.97
CA TYR A 162 7.94 11.53 17.78
C TYR A 162 7.24 12.57 18.66
N LYS A 163 6.09 13.01 18.20
CA LYS A 163 5.16 13.83 18.98
C LYS A 163 3.94 12.98 19.26
N VAL A 164 3.79 12.53 20.50
CA VAL A 164 2.58 11.83 20.93
C VAL A 164 1.36 12.68 20.57
N ARG A 165 0.60 12.22 19.58
CA ARG A 165 -0.64 12.89 19.14
C ARG A 165 -1.89 12.35 19.83
N GLY A 166 -1.75 11.62 20.93
CA GLY A 166 -2.87 11.07 21.68
C GLY A 166 -2.42 10.37 22.95
N GLU A 167 -3.32 10.27 23.93
CA GLU A 167 -3.15 9.44 25.12
C GLU A 167 -3.89 8.13 24.90
N GLY A 168 -3.30 7.03 25.38
CA GLY A 168 -3.85 5.68 25.28
C GLY A 168 -3.44 4.93 24.01
N SER A 169 -3.93 3.71 23.93
CA SER A 169 -3.70 2.78 22.82
C SER A 169 -5.00 1.99 22.61
N ASP A 170 -5.56 2.06 21.40
CA ASP A 170 -6.80 1.36 21.03
C ASP A 170 -6.60 0.52 19.77
N PRO A 171 -6.11 -0.71 19.92
CA PRO A 171 -5.91 -1.62 18.81
C PRO A 171 -7.22 -2.05 18.12
N ILE A 172 -8.37 -1.97 18.80
CA ILE A 172 -9.67 -2.34 18.22
C ILE A 172 -10.08 -1.31 17.18
N THR A 173 -9.95 -0.03 17.49
CA THR A 173 -10.19 1.05 16.53
C THR A 173 -9.26 0.92 15.33
N ALA A 174 -7.96 0.64 15.55
CA ALA A 174 -6.99 0.43 14.46
C ALA A 174 -7.35 -0.76 13.57
N LEU A 175 -7.69 -1.90 14.15
CA LEU A 175 -8.14 -3.08 13.41
C LEU A 175 -9.47 -2.85 12.69
N SER A 176 -10.38 -2.04 13.26
CA SER A 176 -11.63 -1.67 12.60
C SER A 176 -11.38 -0.84 11.33
N GLU A 177 -10.47 0.15 11.40
CA GLU A 177 -10.07 0.93 10.23
C GLU A 177 -9.35 0.05 9.19
N THR A 178 -8.49 -0.87 9.65
CA THR A 178 -7.86 -1.87 8.78
C THR A 178 -8.91 -2.74 8.06
N GLY A 179 -9.94 -3.19 8.77
CA GLY A 179 -11.03 -3.98 8.19
C GLY A 179 -11.81 -3.20 7.12
N LYS A 180 -12.09 -1.91 7.35
CA LYS A 180 -12.73 -1.03 6.34
C LYS A 180 -11.83 -0.88 5.11
N MET A 181 -10.54 -0.61 5.32
CA MET A 181 -9.57 -0.50 4.24
C MET A 181 -9.55 -1.77 3.37
N ILE A 182 -9.51 -2.95 3.98
CA ILE A 182 -9.52 -4.25 3.27
C ILE A 182 -10.80 -4.44 2.44
N GLU A 183 -11.94 -3.96 2.92
CA GLU A 183 -13.21 -4.03 2.17
C GLU A 183 -13.21 -3.17 0.91
N GLU A 184 -12.50 -2.04 0.91
CA GLU A 184 -12.44 -1.08 -0.19
C GLU A 184 -11.37 -1.44 -1.24
N LEU A 185 -10.43 -2.34 -0.92
CA LEU A 185 -9.36 -2.70 -1.84
C LEU A 185 -9.84 -3.64 -2.96
N PRO A 186 -9.44 -3.40 -4.23
CA PRO A 186 -9.80 -4.25 -5.37
C PRO A 186 -8.99 -5.56 -5.46
N TYR A 187 -8.14 -5.84 -4.48
CA TYR A 187 -7.28 -7.03 -4.40
C TYR A 187 -7.27 -7.58 -2.98
N THR A 188 -6.76 -8.81 -2.82
CA THR A 188 -6.66 -9.47 -1.51
C THR A 188 -5.46 -8.99 -0.72
N VAL A 189 -5.65 -8.85 0.59
CA VAL A 189 -4.58 -8.66 1.57
C VAL A 189 -4.26 -10.04 2.17
N ASP A 190 -3.00 -10.44 2.15
CA ASP A 190 -2.57 -11.74 2.64
C ASP A 190 -2.41 -11.73 4.17
N THR A 191 -1.78 -10.67 4.69
CA THR A 191 -1.40 -10.59 6.10
C THR A 191 -1.64 -9.20 6.69
N VAL A 192 -2.09 -9.16 7.93
CA VAL A 192 -2.09 -7.98 8.80
C VAL A 192 -1.08 -8.19 9.91
N PHE A 193 -0.08 -7.32 10.02
CA PHE A 193 0.88 -7.30 11.12
C PHE A 193 0.43 -6.29 12.16
N LEU A 194 -0.02 -6.75 13.32
CA LEU A 194 -0.33 -5.91 14.48
C LEU A 194 0.88 -5.86 15.41
N ILE A 195 1.52 -4.70 15.51
CA ILE A 195 2.75 -4.49 16.28
C ILE A 195 2.45 -3.53 17.43
N GLY A 196 2.69 -3.96 18.66
CA GLY A 196 2.45 -3.12 19.84
C GLY A 196 2.78 -3.84 21.15
N ASP A 197 2.53 -3.16 22.25
CA ASP A 197 2.76 -3.69 23.60
C ASP A 197 1.48 -4.25 24.27
N GLY A 198 0.41 -4.43 23.50
CA GLY A 198 -0.87 -4.95 23.97
C GLY A 198 -1.85 -3.88 24.43
N GLY A 199 -1.38 -2.66 24.60
CA GLY A 199 -2.21 -1.54 25.00
C GLY A 199 -2.72 -1.63 26.45
N LYS A 200 -3.74 -0.84 26.75
CA LYS A 200 -4.42 -0.90 28.05
C LYS A 200 -5.15 -2.22 28.16
N SER A 201 -4.94 -2.93 29.29
CA SER A 201 -5.68 -4.17 29.59
C SER A 201 -7.18 -3.86 29.54
N LEU A 202 -7.81 -4.22 28.44
CA LEU A 202 -9.22 -4.01 28.20
C LEU A 202 -9.98 -5.09 28.96
N SER A 203 -10.99 -4.72 29.70
CA SER A 203 -11.88 -5.70 30.32
C SER A 203 -12.57 -6.55 29.25
N ALA A 204 -12.88 -7.80 29.54
CA ALA A 204 -13.55 -8.69 28.61
C ALA A 204 -14.85 -8.09 28.02
N ALA A 205 -15.51 -7.19 28.75
CA ALA A 205 -16.72 -6.50 28.31
C ALA A 205 -16.45 -5.39 27.27
N GLU A 206 -15.29 -4.74 27.33
CA GLU A 206 -14.90 -3.69 26.37
C GLU A 206 -14.41 -4.27 25.03
N PHE A 207 -13.99 -5.55 25.02
CA PHE A 207 -13.55 -6.24 23.80
C PHE A 207 -14.70 -6.72 22.91
N GLN A 208 -15.90 -6.91 23.45
CA GLN A 208 -17.05 -7.42 22.70
C GLN A 208 -18.05 -6.30 22.45
N PRO A 209 -18.75 -6.21 21.40
CA PRO A 209 -18.87 -6.83 20.10
C PRO A 209 -18.04 -6.20 18.96
N PRO A 210 -17.36 -5.03 19.12
CA PRO A 210 -16.60 -4.45 18.02
C PRO A 210 -15.49 -5.38 17.51
N LEU A 211 -14.80 -6.05 18.44
CA LEU A 211 -13.74 -7.02 18.12
C LEU A 211 -14.27 -8.17 17.29
N ASP A 212 -15.38 -8.80 17.72
CA ASP A 212 -15.95 -9.96 17.03
C ASP A 212 -16.30 -9.64 15.58
N SER A 213 -16.82 -8.43 15.34
CA SER A 213 -17.13 -7.94 13.99
C SER A 213 -15.88 -7.81 13.12
N VAL A 214 -14.82 -7.21 13.66
CA VAL A 214 -13.55 -7.03 12.94
C VAL A 214 -12.86 -8.36 12.69
N MET A 215 -12.78 -9.22 13.71
CA MET A 215 -12.16 -10.55 13.59
C MET A 215 -12.90 -11.41 12.58
N LYS A 216 -14.24 -11.35 12.58
CA LYS A 216 -15.05 -12.02 11.56
C LYS A 216 -14.72 -11.54 10.15
N LYS A 217 -14.59 -10.23 9.93
CA LYS A 217 -14.24 -9.67 8.62
C LYS A 217 -12.88 -10.19 8.14
N LEU A 218 -11.87 -10.19 8.99
CA LEU A 218 -10.54 -10.70 8.64
C LEU A 218 -10.59 -12.18 8.27
N ARG A 219 -11.33 -13.00 9.04
CA ARG A 219 -11.55 -14.43 8.74
C ARG A 219 -12.27 -14.63 7.41
N ASP A 220 -13.37 -13.92 7.17
CA ASP A 220 -14.18 -14.04 5.96
C ASP A 220 -13.38 -13.67 4.69
N LYS A 221 -12.38 -12.80 4.85
CA LYS A 221 -11.43 -12.40 3.79
C LYS A 221 -10.18 -13.28 3.72
N HIS A 222 -10.06 -14.29 4.59
CA HIS A 222 -8.88 -15.17 4.71
C HIS A 222 -7.57 -14.42 4.99
N VAL A 223 -7.65 -13.29 5.71
CA VAL A 223 -6.49 -12.49 6.10
C VAL A 223 -5.81 -13.13 7.30
N HIS A 224 -4.51 -13.41 7.19
CA HIS A 224 -3.72 -13.93 8.31
C HIS A 224 -3.30 -12.77 9.24
N LEU A 225 -3.69 -12.81 10.51
CA LEU A 225 -3.25 -11.81 11.49
C LEU A 225 -2.01 -12.30 12.23
N VAL A 226 -0.92 -11.56 12.10
CA VAL A 226 0.31 -11.75 12.89
C VAL A 226 0.35 -10.68 13.98
N ALA A 227 0.10 -11.07 15.23
CA ALA A 227 0.21 -10.18 16.38
C ALA A 227 1.63 -10.25 16.95
N ALA A 228 2.36 -9.14 16.88
CA ALA A 228 3.74 -9.02 17.32
C ALA A 228 3.83 -8.17 18.60
N GLY A 229 4.08 -8.82 19.74
CA GLY A 229 4.26 -8.14 21.01
C GLY A 229 5.66 -7.57 21.17
N VAL A 230 5.78 -6.29 21.49
CA VAL A 230 7.06 -5.59 21.65
C VAL A 230 7.24 -5.11 23.09
N GLY A 231 8.38 -5.40 23.69
CA GLY A 231 8.75 -4.99 25.05
C GLY A 231 9.05 -6.12 26.03
N GLY A 232 9.43 -5.72 27.22
CA GLY A 232 9.68 -6.58 28.36
C GLY A 232 8.41 -6.95 29.12
N LEU A 233 8.44 -8.11 29.81
CA LEU A 233 7.38 -8.48 30.77
C LEU A 233 7.58 -7.80 32.13
N VAL A 234 8.75 -7.23 32.36
CA VAL A 234 9.07 -6.46 33.57
C VAL A 234 8.71 -5.00 33.30
N PRO A 235 7.98 -4.34 34.20
CA PRO A 235 7.61 -2.94 34.01
C PRO A 235 8.83 -2.04 33.85
N ALA A 236 8.85 -1.24 32.78
CA ALA A 236 9.86 -0.25 32.46
C ALA A 236 9.28 1.18 32.53
N ALA A 237 10.08 2.14 32.97
CA ALA A 237 9.70 3.55 32.95
C ALA A 237 9.76 4.10 31.52
N ILE A 238 8.91 5.07 31.20
CA ILE A 238 8.88 5.73 29.91
C ILE A 238 9.79 6.95 29.97
N PRO A 239 10.91 7.00 29.21
CA PRO A 239 11.83 8.13 29.25
C PRO A 239 11.23 9.38 28.59
N VAL A 240 11.66 10.54 29.06
CA VAL A 240 11.35 11.84 28.47
C VAL A 240 12.68 12.51 28.12
N TYR A 241 12.82 12.84 26.85
CA TYR A 241 14.01 13.50 26.30
C TYR A 241 13.71 14.97 25.98
N ALA A 242 14.69 15.83 26.18
CA ALA A 242 14.67 17.20 25.69
C ALA A 242 14.91 17.22 24.15
N GLU A 243 14.73 18.38 23.53
CA GLU A 243 14.94 18.53 22.06
C GLU A 243 16.38 18.22 21.61
N ASP A 244 17.34 18.36 22.49
CA ASP A 244 18.76 18.02 22.28
C ASP A 244 19.07 16.54 22.49
N GLY A 245 18.07 15.70 22.78
CA GLY A 245 18.22 14.27 23.02
C GLY A 245 18.72 13.91 24.42
N VAL A 246 18.84 14.87 25.35
CA VAL A 246 19.24 14.60 26.74
C VAL A 246 18.05 14.06 27.53
N LEU A 247 18.25 12.96 28.28
CA LEU A 247 17.24 12.43 29.19
C LEU A 247 16.98 13.41 30.31
N VAL A 248 15.75 13.98 30.38
CA VAL A 248 15.34 14.93 31.40
C VAL A 248 14.54 14.29 32.53
N GLY A 249 14.12 13.03 32.36
CA GLY A 249 13.40 12.29 33.38
C GLY A 249 12.51 11.21 32.80
N TYR A 250 11.49 10.84 33.54
CA TYR A 250 10.54 9.81 33.13
C TYR A 250 9.12 10.38 33.18
N HIS A 251 8.24 9.75 32.42
CA HIS A 251 6.84 10.18 32.35
C HIS A 251 6.13 9.97 33.68
N HIS A 252 5.41 11.00 34.13
CA HIS A 252 4.58 10.97 35.33
C HIS A 252 3.13 11.27 34.98
N TYR A 253 2.23 10.59 35.64
CA TYR A 253 0.81 10.91 35.65
C TYR A 253 0.37 11.26 37.06
N GLN A 254 -0.18 12.45 37.26
CA GLN A 254 -0.54 12.99 38.57
C GLN A 254 0.60 12.92 39.61
N GLY A 255 1.85 13.17 39.18
CA GLY A 255 3.04 13.14 40.05
C GLY A 255 3.60 11.73 40.32
N ILE A 256 2.99 10.69 39.83
CA ILE A 256 3.44 9.30 40.00
C ILE A 256 4.14 8.83 38.71
N ALA A 257 5.32 8.25 38.85
CA ALA A 257 6.04 7.69 37.69
C ALA A 257 5.22 6.56 37.04
N VAL A 258 5.10 6.65 35.70
CA VAL A 258 4.36 5.65 34.91
C VAL A 258 5.31 4.54 34.47
N TYR A 259 4.94 3.31 34.80
CA TYR A 259 5.62 2.10 34.33
C TYR A 259 4.70 1.32 33.39
N THR A 260 5.27 0.73 32.37
CA THR A 260 4.57 -0.07 31.36
C THR A 260 5.29 -1.38 31.11
N ALA A 261 4.55 -2.44 30.84
CA ALA A 261 5.07 -3.74 30.44
C ALA A 261 4.30 -4.25 29.23
N LEU A 262 4.88 -5.17 28.47
CA LEU A 262 4.18 -5.89 27.43
C LEU A 262 3.04 -6.73 28.03
N ASP A 263 1.81 -6.49 27.58
CA ASP A 263 0.65 -7.34 27.85
C ASP A 263 0.39 -8.26 26.65
N GLU A 264 0.80 -9.52 26.77
CA GLU A 264 0.63 -10.50 25.69
C GLU A 264 -0.80 -10.99 25.53
N ILE A 265 -1.66 -10.84 26.58
CA ILE A 265 -2.99 -11.45 26.62
C ILE A 265 -3.87 -10.93 25.48
N PRO A 266 -4.06 -9.62 25.27
CA PRO A 266 -4.87 -9.12 24.18
C PRO A 266 -4.30 -9.48 22.80
N LEU A 267 -2.97 -9.45 22.63
CA LEU A 267 -2.32 -9.79 21.36
C LEU A 267 -2.51 -11.25 20.97
N LYS A 268 -2.35 -12.17 21.93
CA LYS A 268 -2.64 -13.60 21.75
C LYS A 268 -4.08 -13.82 21.37
N ARG A 269 -4.99 -13.13 22.04
CA ARG A 269 -6.42 -13.23 21.73
C ARG A 269 -6.75 -12.75 20.32
N PHE A 270 -6.19 -11.63 19.87
CA PHE A 270 -6.37 -11.16 18.49
C PHE A 270 -5.89 -12.20 17.46
N ALA A 271 -4.75 -12.84 17.71
CA ALA A 271 -4.25 -13.90 16.84
C ALA A 271 -5.19 -15.14 16.87
N GLU A 272 -5.55 -15.63 18.03
CA GLU A 272 -6.43 -16.80 18.20
C GLU A 272 -7.79 -16.60 17.54
N GLU A 273 -8.42 -15.46 17.73
CA GLU A 273 -9.74 -15.12 17.18
C GLU A 273 -9.76 -15.09 15.63
N THR A 274 -8.63 -14.83 14.99
CA THR A 274 -8.51 -14.84 13.52
C THR A 274 -7.95 -16.15 12.96
N GLY A 275 -7.50 -17.08 13.81
CA GLY A 275 -6.70 -18.23 13.39
C GLY A 275 -5.29 -17.84 12.95
N GLY A 276 -4.83 -16.67 13.36
CA GLY A 276 -3.52 -16.11 13.07
C GLY A 276 -2.43 -16.56 14.05
N THR A 277 -1.35 -15.81 14.12
CA THR A 277 -0.17 -16.18 14.91
C THR A 277 0.25 -15.05 15.84
N TYR A 278 0.54 -15.37 17.10
CA TYR A 278 1.22 -14.46 18.02
C TYR A 278 2.72 -14.75 18.05
N LEU A 279 3.53 -13.70 18.05
CA LEU A 279 4.96 -13.79 18.32
C LEU A 279 5.41 -12.64 19.25
N ARG A 280 6.45 -12.89 20.04
CA ARG A 280 7.14 -11.84 20.78
C ARG A 280 8.31 -11.35 19.94
N LEU A 281 8.39 -10.04 19.70
CA LEU A 281 9.42 -9.42 18.86
C LEU A 281 10.72 -9.24 19.65
N THR A 282 11.42 -10.36 19.87
CA THR A 282 12.75 -10.40 20.48
C THR A 282 13.88 -10.28 19.45
N ASP A 283 13.57 -10.53 18.19
CA ASP A 283 14.44 -10.34 17.01
C ASP A 283 13.69 -9.56 15.94
N THR A 284 14.30 -8.53 15.41
CA THR A 284 13.74 -7.68 14.36
C THR A 284 13.54 -8.40 13.01
N ASN A 285 14.12 -9.60 12.83
CA ASN A 285 13.84 -10.46 11.66
C ASN A 285 12.62 -11.38 11.85
N ALA A 286 11.99 -11.39 13.03
CA ALA A 286 10.92 -12.32 13.33
C ALA A 286 9.70 -12.14 12.40
N LEU A 287 9.37 -10.91 11.99
CA LEU A 287 8.29 -10.66 11.03
C LEU A 287 8.59 -11.27 9.66
N VAL A 288 9.83 -11.19 9.19
CA VAL A 288 10.26 -11.80 7.92
C VAL A 288 10.21 -13.33 8.01
N GLN A 289 10.61 -13.90 9.13
CA GLN A 289 10.58 -15.35 9.33
C GLN A 289 9.15 -15.89 9.29
N ILE A 290 8.23 -15.26 10.02
CA ILE A 290 6.83 -15.70 10.09
C ILE A 290 6.08 -15.48 8.77
N SER A 291 6.40 -14.44 8.01
CA SER A 291 5.76 -14.18 6.71
C SER A 291 6.17 -15.15 5.61
N ARG A 292 7.23 -15.94 5.83
CA ARG A 292 7.72 -16.99 4.91
C ARG A 292 7.21 -18.39 5.26
N SER A 293 6.67 -18.59 6.45
CA SER A 293 6.11 -19.86 6.92
C SER A 293 4.69 -20.08 6.43
#